data_59d2bd2a8195e3cba6f6d868704f8e03
#
_entry.id   59d2bd2a8195e3cba6f6d868704f8e03
#
_cell.length_a   1.000
_cell.length_b   1.000
_cell.length_c   1.000
_cell.angle_alpha   90.00
_cell.angle_beta   90.00
_cell.angle_gamma   90.00
#
_symmetry.space_group_name_H-M   'P 1'
#
loop_
_entity.id
_entity.type
_entity.pdbx_description
1 polymer ?
#
loop_
_entity_poly.entity_id
_entity_poly.type
_entity_poly.pdbx_seq_one_letter_code
_entity_poly.pdbx_strand_id
1 'polypeptide(L)'
;MLTIALITMIFYFHPATDSATLFFRTIPILPETSGRVAEVNFGFSASVKKGDVIFRLDNSKQEAAVETAKRKVAEVDAALVAAEADVVKAEAQTQEARSAHQQAKDELDTKSDLQRRNPGIVPQRDIEKLQVLVDQRQAGIDAAVATKQSATLRLSTLLPAEKASAEASLAQAQVDLDKTFVRAGVDGRVEQFLLRVGDVVNPLMRPAGILIPEGAGRRVLQAGFGQIEAQVMREGMVAEATCISRPWVIIPMVVTTVQDYIAAGQFRGGEQLLEAQNILRPGTVLVFMEPLFKGGLEGVTPGSSCIVNAYTSNHEEISNKETSAGRRIALHVVDGVGLVHALLLRIQALLLPIKTLVFTGH
;
A
#
# COMPACT_ATOMS: atom_id res chain seq x y z
N MET A 1 14.23 51.21 -27.38
CA MET A 1 14.20 51.18 -25.92
C MET A 1 12.80 50.92 -25.38
N LEU A 2 11.77 51.67 -25.81
CA LEU A 2 10.38 51.49 -25.28
C LEU A 2 9.79 50.09 -25.54
N THR A 3 10.02 49.53 -26.73
CA THR A 3 9.58 48.15 -27.08
C THR A 3 10.27 47.09 -26.24
N ILE A 4 11.56 47.22 -25.95
CA ILE A 4 12.28 46.27 -25.10
C ILE A 4 11.75 46.35 -23.67
N ALA A 5 11.54 47.57 -23.15
CA ALA A 5 10.96 47.75 -21.82
C ALA A 5 9.56 47.14 -21.72
N LEU A 6 8.73 47.29 -22.76
CA LEU A 6 7.41 46.70 -22.84
C LEU A 6 7.46 45.16 -22.84
N ILE A 7 8.30 44.58 -23.67
CA ILE A 7 8.48 43.12 -23.74
C ILE A 7 8.98 42.57 -22.40
N THR A 8 9.97 43.23 -21.79
CA THR A 8 10.47 42.81 -20.47
C THR A 8 9.38 42.91 -19.41
N MET A 9 8.54 43.94 -19.43
CA MET A 9 7.43 44.12 -18.53
C MET A 9 6.37 43.02 -18.69
N ILE A 10 6.04 42.65 -19.94
CA ILE A 10 5.10 41.58 -20.25
C ILE A 10 5.57 40.27 -19.63
N PHE A 11 6.78 39.81 -19.97
CA PHE A 11 7.28 38.51 -19.53
C PHE A 11 7.64 38.46 -18.05
N TYR A 12 7.95 39.59 -17.43
CA TYR A 12 8.22 39.67 -15.99
C TYR A 12 6.93 39.50 -15.14
N PHE A 13 5.89 40.27 -15.45
CA PHE A 13 4.66 40.29 -14.71
C PHE A 13 3.66 39.19 -15.14
N HIS A 14 3.77 38.72 -16.37
CA HIS A 14 2.92 37.63 -16.91
C HIS A 14 3.80 36.51 -17.46
N PRO A 15 4.29 35.64 -16.57
CA PRO A 15 5.18 34.53 -16.93
C PRO A 15 4.61 33.61 -17.99
N ALA A 16 5.45 33.18 -18.94
CA ALA A 16 5.09 32.22 -19.97
C ALA A 16 6.15 31.12 -20.08
N THR A 17 5.71 29.91 -20.36
CA THR A 17 6.60 28.78 -20.59
C THR A 17 6.03 27.85 -21.66
N ASP A 18 6.90 27.26 -22.45
CA ASP A 18 6.62 26.14 -23.36
C ASP A 18 7.05 24.78 -22.75
N SER A 19 7.64 24.83 -21.58
CA SER A 19 8.10 23.65 -20.82
C SER A 19 7.04 23.17 -19.83
N ALA A 20 5.85 22.89 -20.33
CA ALA A 20 4.75 22.35 -19.54
C ALA A 20 4.31 20.99 -20.07
N THR A 21 3.98 20.08 -19.15
CA THR A 21 3.56 18.72 -19.50
C THR A 21 2.41 18.27 -18.62
N LEU A 22 1.46 17.57 -19.22
CA LEU A 22 0.39 16.94 -18.46
C LEU A 22 0.94 15.72 -17.74
N PHE A 23 1.17 15.89 -16.44
CA PHE A 23 1.76 14.87 -15.59
C PHE A 23 0.80 13.68 -15.41
N PHE A 24 1.32 12.46 -15.47
CA PHE A 24 0.59 11.25 -15.12
C PHE A 24 1.47 10.29 -14.32
N ARG A 25 0.83 9.61 -13.38
CA ARG A 25 1.50 8.63 -12.53
C ARG A 25 1.51 7.27 -13.22
N THR A 26 2.62 6.60 -13.15
CA THR A 26 2.77 5.19 -13.52
C THR A 26 3.07 4.34 -12.29
N ILE A 27 2.66 3.09 -12.31
CA ILE A 27 2.94 2.11 -11.26
C ILE A 27 3.81 1.02 -11.89
N PRO A 28 5.04 0.83 -11.40
CA PRO A 28 5.88 -0.25 -11.88
C PRO A 28 5.29 -1.62 -11.48
N ILE A 29 5.25 -2.57 -12.40
CA ILE A 29 4.81 -3.94 -12.15
C ILE A 29 6.03 -4.74 -11.70
N LEU A 30 6.08 -5.05 -10.41
CA LEU A 30 7.15 -5.81 -9.79
C LEU A 30 6.57 -7.04 -9.08
N PRO A 31 7.23 -8.21 -9.15
CA PRO A 31 6.87 -9.36 -8.32
C PRO A 31 7.26 -9.10 -6.87
N GLU A 32 6.52 -9.64 -5.92
CA GLU A 32 6.88 -9.59 -4.50
C GLU A 32 7.91 -10.66 -4.11
N THR A 33 8.02 -11.71 -4.92
CA THR A 33 8.96 -12.82 -4.70
C THR A 33 9.73 -13.13 -5.97
N SER A 34 10.91 -13.72 -5.81
CA SER A 34 11.72 -14.18 -6.94
C SER A 34 11.20 -15.51 -7.45
N GLY A 35 11.21 -15.70 -8.76
CA GLY A 35 10.81 -16.96 -9.37
C GLY A 35 10.91 -16.97 -10.89
N ARG A 36 10.62 -18.13 -11.49
CA ARG A 36 10.48 -18.28 -12.94
C ARG A 36 9.04 -17.99 -13.34
N VAL A 37 8.85 -17.24 -14.41
CA VAL A 37 7.53 -16.95 -14.97
C VAL A 37 6.96 -18.24 -15.58
N ALA A 38 5.83 -18.71 -15.05
CA ALA A 38 5.12 -19.89 -15.53
C ALA A 38 4.00 -19.53 -16.52
N GLU A 39 3.38 -18.37 -16.36
CA GLU A 39 2.25 -17.95 -17.18
C GLU A 39 2.22 -16.43 -17.33
N VAL A 40 1.82 -15.95 -18.49
CA VAL A 40 1.65 -14.54 -18.83
C VAL A 40 0.29 -14.36 -19.49
N ASN A 41 -0.57 -13.53 -18.91
CA ASN A 41 -1.96 -13.40 -19.35
C ASN A 41 -2.18 -12.24 -20.32
N PHE A 42 -1.23 -11.29 -20.40
CA PHE A 42 -1.35 -10.09 -21.21
C PHE A 42 -0.13 -9.89 -22.11
N GLY A 43 -0.35 -9.24 -23.24
CA GLY A 43 0.72 -8.87 -24.16
C GLY A 43 1.39 -7.54 -23.81
N PHE A 44 2.09 -6.96 -24.79
CA PHE A 44 2.87 -5.73 -24.65
C PHE A 44 2.05 -4.54 -24.11
N SER A 45 0.78 -4.44 -24.49
CA SER A 45 -0.18 -3.43 -24.02
C SER A 45 -1.56 -4.07 -23.86
N ALA A 46 -2.19 -3.88 -22.70
CA ALA A 46 -3.52 -4.42 -22.41
C ALA A 46 -4.26 -3.61 -21.34
N SER A 47 -5.59 -3.55 -21.45
CA SER A 47 -6.44 -3.01 -20.39
C SER A 47 -6.67 -4.08 -19.32
N VAL A 48 -6.55 -3.69 -18.04
CA VAL A 48 -6.70 -4.57 -16.88
C VAL A 48 -7.59 -3.94 -15.83
N LYS A 49 -8.28 -4.78 -15.07
CA LYS A 49 -9.04 -4.40 -13.89
C LYS A 49 -8.26 -4.74 -12.63
N LYS A 50 -8.57 -4.05 -11.55
CA LYS A 50 -8.02 -4.37 -10.23
C LYS A 50 -8.27 -5.84 -9.87
N GLY A 51 -7.22 -6.54 -9.50
CA GLY A 51 -7.26 -7.96 -9.14
C GLY A 51 -6.94 -8.91 -10.30
N ASP A 52 -6.95 -8.46 -11.56
CA ASP A 52 -6.57 -9.30 -12.69
C ASP A 52 -5.13 -9.80 -12.54
N VAL A 53 -4.91 -11.10 -12.80
CA VAL A 53 -3.58 -11.69 -12.76
C VAL A 53 -2.82 -11.30 -14.03
N ILE A 54 -1.76 -10.53 -13.87
CA ILE A 54 -0.91 -10.09 -14.99
C ILE A 54 0.01 -11.23 -15.43
N PHE A 55 0.69 -11.84 -14.48
CA PHE A 55 1.50 -13.02 -14.71
C PHE A 55 1.59 -13.86 -13.43
N ARG A 56 1.98 -15.13 -13.57
CA ARG A 56 2.17 -16.06 -12.47
C ARG A 56 3.58 -16.64 -12.50
N LEU A 57 4.17 -16.74 -11.33
CA LEU A 57 5.42 -17.45 -11.13
C LEU A 57 5.18 -18.97 -10.96
N ASP A 58 6.21 -19.76 -11.14
CA ASP A 58 6.18 -21.16 -10.74
C ASP A 58 5.97 -21.26 -9.23
N ASN A 59 4.84 -21.82 -8.85
CA ASN A 59 4.34 -21.89 -7.48
C ASN A 59 4.33 -23.31 -6.92
N SER A 60 4.94 -24.26 -7.61
CA SER A 60 4.94 -25.69 -7.24
C SER A 60 5.45 -25.92 -5.81
N LYS A 61 6.46 -25.15 -5.37
CA LYS A 61 7.00 -25.20 -4.02
C LYS A 61 6.02 -24.67 -2.98
N GLN A 62 5.35 -23.57 -3.29
CA GLN A 62 4.38 -22.92 -2.40
C GLN A 62 3.11 -23.77 -2.26
N GLU A 63 2.64 -24.36 -3.34
CA GLU A 63 1.50 -25.32 -3.30
C GLU A 63 1.82 -26.54 -2.42
N ALA A 64 3.02 -27.11 -2.54
CA ALA A 64 3.47 -28.20 -1.68
C ALA A 64 3.56 -27.77 -0.21
N ALA A 65 4.00 -26.54 0.08
CA ALA A 65 4.05 -25.99 1.42
C ALA A 65 2.66 -25.81 2.03
N VAL A 66 1.69 -25.29 1.26
CA VAL A 66 0.29 -25.18 1.68
C VAL A 66 -0.30 -26.56 2.01
N GLU A 67 -0.06 -27.53 1.16
CA GLU A 67 -0.55 -28.90 1.39
C GLU A 67 0.08 -29.54 2.63
N THR A 68 1.37 -29.33 2.87
CA THR A 68 2.06 -29.76 4.09
C THR A 68 1.47 -29.14 5.34
N ALA A 69 1.23 -27.81 5.32
CA ALA A 69 0.63 -27.10 6.44
C ALA A 69 -0.82 -27.53 6.71
N LYS A 70 -1.62 -27.79 5.67
CA LYS A 70 -2.97 -28.36 5.81
C LYS A 70 -2.97 -29.72 6.50
N ARG A 71 -2.03 -30.59 6.13
CA ARG A 71 -1.88 -31.90 6.78
C ARG A 71 -1.50 -31.78 8.24
N LYS A 72 -0.67 -30.78 8.60
CA LYS A 72 -0.32 -30.52 10.00
C LYS A 72 -1.53 -30.08 10.84
N VAL A 73 -2.41 -29.22 10.29
CA VAL A 73 -3.68 -28.88 10.96
C VAL A 73 -4.53 -30.13 11.17
N ALA A 74 -4.70 -30.96 10.14
CA ALA A 74 -5.47 -32.20 10.23
C ALA A 74 -4.90 -33.21 11.25
N GLU A 75 -3.56 -33.29 11.37
CA GLU A 75 -2.87 -34.09 12.38
C GLU A 75 -3.23 -33.62 13.81
N VAL A 76 -3.22 -32.33 14.06
CA VAL A 76 -3.57 -31.77 15.37
C VAL A 76 -5.05 -31.93 15.67
N ASP A 77 -5.93 -31.82 14.65
CA ASP A 77 -7.36 -32.12 14.80
C ASP A 77 -7.60 -33.58 15.21
N ALA A 78 -6.88 -34.51 14.61
CA ALA A 78 -6.95 -35.92 15.03
C ALA A 78 -6.41 -36.14 16.46
N ALA A 79 -5.34 -35.39 16.85
CA ALA A 79 -4.83 -35.43 18.22
C ALA A 79 -5.82 -34.87 19.25
N LEU A 80 -6.64 -33.88 18.89
CA LEU A 80 -7.71 -33.35 19.74
C LEU A 80 -8.78 -34.43 20.00
N VAL A 81 -9.21 -35.14 18.96
CA VAL A 81 -10.20 -36.25 19.11
C VAL A 81 -9.63 -37.36 20.00
N ALA A 82 -8.34 -37.70 19.84
CA ALA A 82 -7.69 -38.69 20.67
C ALA A 82 -7.60 -38.21 22.16
N ALA A 83 -7.29 -36.92 22.36
CA ALA A 83 -7.22 -36.37 23.73
C ALA A 83 -8.59 -36.29 24.42
N GLU A 84 -9.70 -36.11 23.69
CA GLU A 84 -11.06 -36.24 24.23
C GLU A 84 -11.29 -37.64 24.76
N ALA A 85 -10.91 -38.66 24.02
CA ALA A 85 -11.01 -40.05 24.46
C ALA A 85 -10.14 -40.32 25.70
N ASP A 86 -8.93 -39.73 25.76
CA ASP A 86 -8.04 -39.86 26.95
C ASP A 86 -8.66 -39.22 28.20
N VAL A 87 -9.36 -38.09 28.09
CA VAL A 87 -10.10 -37.46 29.20
C VAL A 87 -11.21 -38.38 29.69
N VAL A 88 -12.01 -38.94 28.79
CA VAL A 88 -13.08 -39.89 29.15
C VAL A 88 -12.53 -41.12 29.88
N LYS A 89 -11.42 -41.67 29.40
CA LYS A 89 -10.70 -42.78 30.03
C LYS A 89 -10.22 -42.43 31.43
N ALA A 90 -9.58 -41.28 31.60
CA ALA A 90 -9.09 -40.83 32.91
C ALA A 90 -10.21 -40.52 33.89
N GLU A 91 -11.39 -40.09 33.39
CA GLU A 91 -12.59 -39.93 34.20
C GLU A 91 -13.11 -41.26 34.72
N ALA A 92 -13.19 -42.27 33.86
CA ALA A 92 -13.59 -43.62 34.25
C ALA A 92 -12.62 -44.20 35.30
N GLN A 93 -11.31 -44.01 35.13
CA GLN A 93 -10.29 -44.43 36.12
C GLN A 93 -10.45 -43.71 37.48
N THR A 94 -10.80 -42.42 37.45
CA THR A 94 -11.08 -41.66 38.67
C THR A 94 -12.30 -42.20 39.39
N GLN A 95 -13.34 -42.56 38.64
CA GLN A 95 -14.56 -43.15 39.22
C GLN A 95 -14.31 -44.55 39.80
N GLU A 96 -13.52 -45.37 39.13
CA GLU A 96 -13.09 -46.69 39.64
C GLU A 96 -12.32 -46.54 40.95
N ALA A 97 -11.34 -45.64 41.02
CA ALA A 97 -10.58 -45.38 42.25
C ALA A 97 -11.46 -44.90 43.40
N ARG A 98 -12.46 -44.03 43.11
CA ARG A 98 -13.45 -43.60 44.12
C ARG A 98 -14.30 -44.75 44.64
N SER A 99 -14.76 -45.61 43.74
CA SER A 99 -15.57 -46.77 44.13
C SER A 99 -14.77 -47.74 45.01
N ALA A 100 -13.50 -47.99 44.66
CA ALA A 100 -12.61 -48.83 45.45
C ALA A 100 -12.29 -48.23 46.85
N HIS A 101 -12.14 -46.93 46.95
CA HIS A 101 -11.98 -46.20 48.21
C HIS A 101 -13.25 -46.30 49.08
N GLN A 102 -14.44 -46.07 48.48
CA GLN A 102 -15.70 -46.14 49.18
C GLN A 102 -15.92 -47.56 49.75
N GLN A 103 -15.63 -48.60 48.96
CA GLN A 103 -15.74 -50.01 49.43
C GLN A 103 -14.82 -50.26 50.63
N ALA A 104 -13.53 -49.79 50.55
CA ALA A 104 -12.62 -49.98 51.70
C ALA A 104 -13.07 -49.20 52.94
N LYS A 105 -13.64 -47.99 52.75
CA LYS A 105 -14.19 -47.18 53.81
C LYS A 105 -15.43 -47.86 54.48
N ASP A 106 -16.38 -48.38 53.70
CA ASP A 106 -17.57 -49.08 54.20
C ASP A 106 -17.18 -50.32 54.99
N GLU A 107 -16.11 -51.03 54.55
CA GLU A 107 -15.60 -52.20 55.32
C GLU A 107 -14.99 -51.78 56.64
N LEU A 108 -14.16 -50.72 56.67
CA LEU A 108 -13.60 -50.14 57.87
C LEU A 108 -14.65 -49.67 58.85
N ASP A 109 -15.70 -48.95 58.38
CA ASP A 109 -16.77 -48.43 59.18
C ASP A 109 -17.59 -49.61 59.80
N THR A 110 -17.87 -50.63 58.98
CA THR A 110 -18.59 -51.85 59.45
C THR A 110 -17.80 -52.56 60.54
N LYS A 111 -16.50 -52.79 60.34
CA LYS A 111 -15.64 -53.46 61.30
C LYS A 111 -15.44 -52.63 62.59
N SER A 112 -15.30 -51.33 62.47
CA SER A 112 -15.14 -50.39 63.60
C SER A 112 -16.44 -50.36 64.46
N ASP A 113 -17.63 -50.37 63.80
CA ASP A 113 -18.90 -50.42 64.50
C ASP A 113 -19.08 -51.72 65.22
N LEU A 114 -18.72 -52.86 64.62
CA LEU A 114 -18.74 -54.15 65.29
C LEU A 114 -17.85 -54.19 66.56
N GLN A 115 -16.64 -53.64 66.47
CA GLN A 115 -15.72 -53.53 67.60
C GLN A 115 -16.22 -52.61 68.69
N ARG A 116 -16.95 -51.52 68.36
CA ARG A 116 -17.61 -50.64 69.38
C ARG A 116 -18.74 -51.29 70.08
N ARG A 117 -19.55 -52.09 69.38
CA ARG A 117 -20.71 -52.80 69.98
C ARG A 117 -20.31 -54.02 70.82
N ASN A 118 -19.24 -54.73 70.38
CA ASN A 118 -18.80 -55.96 71.05
C ASN A 118 -17.25 -55.95 71.10
N PRO A 119 -16.63 -55.38 72.15
CA PRO A 119 -15.20 -55.34 72.33
C PRO A 119 -14.57 -56.73 72.29
N GLY A 120 -13.57 -56.93 71.39
CA GLY A 120 -12.82 -58.19 71.28
C GLY A 120 -13.22 -59.11 70.12
N ILE A 121 -14.32 -58.84 69.41
CA ILE A 121 -14.73 -59.64 68.25
C ILE A 121 -13.86 -59.37 67.03
N VAL A 122 -13.41 -58.13 66.85
CA VAL A 122 -12.51 -57.70 65.71
C VAL A 122 -11.15 -57.37 66.32
N PRO A 123 -10.04 -57.98 65.88
CA PRO A 123 -8.71 -57.64 66.35
C PRO A 123 -8.38 -56.17 65.96
N GLN A 124 -7.77 -55.39 66.85
CA GLN A 124 -7.36 -54.03 66.63
C GLN A 124 -6.41 -53.87 65.39
N ARG A 125 -5.56 -54.86 65.20
CA ARG A 125 -4.67 -54.95 64.01
C ARG A 125 -5.45 -54.96 62.68
N ASP A 126 -6.62 -55.56 62.65
CA ASP A 126 -7.39 -55.64 61.39
C ASP A 126 -8.11 -54.32 61.08
N ILE A 127 -8.47 -53.54 62.09
CA ILE A 127 -8.96 -52.17 61.93
C ILE A 127 -7.80 -51.24 61.41
N GLU A 128 -6.63 -51.39 62.02
CA GLU A 128 -5.42 -50.64 61.59
C GLU A 128 -5.03 -50.95 60.10
N LYS A 129 -5.09 -52.22 59.70
CA LYS A 129 -4.85 -52.62 58.29
C LYS A 129 -5.88 -52.00 57.33
N LEU A 130 -7.16 -52.00 57.74
CA LEU A 130 -8.20 -51.36 56.90
C LEU A 130 -8.06 -49.88 56.84
N GLN A 131 -7.62 -49.20 57.90
CA GLN A 131 -7.24 -47.76 57.83
C GLN A 131 -6.16 -47.50 56.83
N VAL A 132 -5.08 -48.30 56.89
CA VAL A 132 -3.96 -48.16 55.90
C VAL A 132 -4.46 -48.43 54.47
N LEU A 133 -5.41 -49.40 54.31
CA LEU A 133 -5.99 -49.64 52.99
C LEU A 133 -6.84 -48.47 52.50
N VAL A 134 -7.65 -47.82 53.36
CA VAL A 134 -8.40 -46.61 53.01
C VAL A 134 -7.45 -45.49 52.62
N ASP A 135 -6.39 -45.25 53.38
CA ASP A 135 -5.39 -44.23 53.06
C ASP A 135 -4.67 -44.53 51.73
N GLN A 136 -4.34 -45.80 51.45
CA GLN A 136 -3.77 -46.24 50.17
C GLN A 136 -4.75 -45.99 49.01
N ARG A 137 -6.04 -46.28 49.20
CA ARG A 137 -7.09 -46.05 48.18
C ARG A 137 -7.31 -44.55 47.95
N GLN A 138 -7.20 -43.71 48.99
CA GLN A 138 -7.26 -42.27 48.86
C GLN A 138 -6.07 -41.76 47.98
N ALA A 139 -4.87 -42.21 48.21
CA ALA A 139 -3.72 -41.90 47.37
C ALA A 139 -3.93 -42.34 45.90
N GLY A 140 -4.69 -43.46 45.69
CA GLY A 140 -5.10 -43.90 44.35
C GLY A 140 -6.06 -42.92 43.67
N ILE A 141 -7.01 -42.35 44.44
CA ILE A 141 -7.88 -41.26 43.90
C ILE A 141 -7.08 -40.06 43.50
N ASP A 142 -6.14 -39.61 44.36
CA ASP A 142 -5.34 -38.43 44.09
C ASP A 142 -4.48 -38.60 42.84
N ALA A 143 -3.91 -39.78 42.63
CA ALA A 143 -3.17 -40.12 41.40
C ALA A 143 -4.07 -40.15 40.16
N ALA A 144 -5.28 -40.71 40.24
CA ALA A 144 -6.23 -40.72 39.13
C ALA A 144 -6.75 -39.30 38.78
N VAL A 145 -7.00 -38.46 39.79
CA VAL A 145 -7.39 -37.05 39.61
C VAL A 145 -6.25 -36.27 38.93
N ALA A 146 -5.01 -36.46 39.36
CA ALA A 146 -3.88 -35.81 38.70
C ALA A 146 -3.73 -36.21 37.21
N THR A 147 -3.98 -37.51 36.91
CA THR A 147 -3.99 -38.02 35.53
C THR A 147 -5.11 -37.38 34.70
N LYS A 148 -6.33 -37.30 35.25
CA LYS A 148 -7.46 -36.63 34.61
C LYS A 148 -7.15 -35.13 34.35
N GLN A 149 -6.59 -34.45 35.35
CA GLN A 149 -6.21 -33.05 35.22
C GLN A 149 -5.18 -32.83 34.09
N SER A 150 -4.17 -33.69 34.01
CA SER A 150 -3.16 -33.65 32.94
C SER A 150 -3.81 -33.88 31.56
N ALA A 151 -4.70 -34.86 31.39
CA ALA A 151 -5.41 -35.09 30.15
C ALA A 151 -6.31 -33.89 29.77
N THR A 152 -6.98 -33.30 30.75
CA THR A 152 -7.83 -32.11 30.55
C THR A 152 -7.00 -30.91 30.12
N LEU A 153 -5.84 -30.64 30.74
CA LEU A 153 -4.95 -29.54 30.36
C LEU A 153 -4.40 -29.72 28.94
N ARG A 154 -4.08 -30.96 28.57
CA ARG A 154 -3.64 -31.27 27.20
C ARG A 154 -4.75 -30.93 26.20
N LEU A 155 -5.99 -31.32 26.45
CA LEU A 155 -7.15 -31.06 25.60
C LEU A 155 -7.51 -29.57 25.54
N SER A 156 -7.58 -28.90 26.71
CA SER A 156 -8.12 -27.55 26.82
C SER A 156 -7.09 -26.44 26.54
N THR A 157 -5.81 -26.72 26.66
CA THR A 157 -4.77 -25.69 26.59
C THR A 157 -3.69 -26.01 25.57
N LEU A 158 -3.06 -27.20 25.68
CA LEU A 158 -1.90 -27.51 24.85
C LEU A 158 -2.25 -27.70 23.38
N LEU A 159 -3.19 -28.60 23.09
CA LEU A 159 -3.59 -28.92 21.71
C LEU A 159 -4.27 -27.76 20.98
N PRO A 160 -5.15 -26.95 21.59
CA PRO A 160 -5.67 -25.73 20.96
C PRO A 160 -4.58 -24.72 20.62
N ALA A 161 -3.57 -24.54 21.47
CA ALA A 161 -2.42 -23.69 21.19
C ALA A 161 -1.58 -24.22 20.02
N GLU A 162 -1.39 -25.55 19.96
CA GLU A 162 -0.70 -26.21 18.84
C GLU A 162 -1.49 -26.08 17.54
N LYS A 163 -2.83 -26.23 17.59
CA LYS A 163 -3.72 -25.99 16.46
C LYS A 163 -3.59 -24.57 15.93
N ALA A 164 -3.68 -23.56 16.80
CA ALA A 164 -3.52 -22.16 16.43
C ALA A 164 -2.17 -21.89 15.75
N SER A 165 -1.10 -22.52 16.22
CA SER A 165 0.23 -22.42 15.59
C SER A 165 0.26 -23.07 14.20
N ALA A 166 -0.37 -24.24 14.04
CA ALA A 166 -0.47 -24.92 12.74
C ALA A 166 -1.33 -24.11 11.74
N GLU A 167 -2.44 -23.53 12.18
CA GLU A 167 -3.28 -22.65 11.38
C GLU A 167 -2.55 -21.37 10.95
N ALA A 168 -1.77 -20.77 11.85
CA ALA A 168 -0.91 -19.63 11.51
C ALA A 168 0.14 -19.99 10.44
N SER A 169 0.73 -21.18 10.55
CA SER A 169 1.68 -21.68 9.54
C SER A 169 1.00 -21.93 8.18
N LEU A 170 -0.24 -22.42 8.18
CA LEU A 170 -1.04 -22.57 6.96
C LEU A 170 -1.36 -21.21 6.33
N ALA A 171 -1.79 -20.24 7.13
CA ALA A 171 -2.05 -18.88 6.66
C ALA A 171 -0.80 -18.25 6.03
N GLN A 172 0.38 -18.42 6.64
CA GLN A 172 1.65 -17.95 6.08
C GLN A 172 1.96 -18.61 4.75
N ALA A 173 1.82 -19.93 4.63
CA ALA A 173 2.06 -20.64 3.37
C ALA A 173 1.09 -20.19 2.26
N GLN A 174 -0.14 -19.83 2.63
CA GLN A 174 -1.16 -19.33 1.71
C GLN A 174 -0.82 -17.94 1.19
N VAL A 175 -0.34 -17.04 2.05
CA VAL A 175 0.19 -15.72 1.66
C VAL A 175 1.37 -15.85 0.71
N ASP A 176 2.29 -16.77 0.98
CA ASP A 176 3.45 -16.98 0.12
C ASP A 176 3.07 -17.59 -1.24
N LEU A 177 2.02 -18.37 -1.30
CA LEU A 177 1.42 -18.83 -2.56
C LEU A 177 0.77 -17.67 -3.33
N ASP A 178 -0.01 -16.83 -2.65
CA ASP A 178 -0.67 -15.68 -3.28
C ASP A 178 0.33 -14.69 -3.88
N LYS A 179 1.50 -14.49 -3.27
CA LYS A 179 2.57 -13.64 -3.80
C LYS A 179 3.14 -14.13 -5.13
N THR A 180 2.90 -15.36 -5.51
CA THR A 180 3.30 -15.88 -6.81
C THR A 180 2.41 -15.41 -7.96
N PHE A 181 1.22 -14.87 -7.65
CA PHE A 181 0.28 -14.26 -8.59
C PHE A 181 0.44 -12.76 -8.59
N VAL A 182 1.08 -12.20 -9.58
CA VAL A 182 1.22 -10.74 -9.69
C VAL A 182 -0.03 -10.17 -10.32
N ARG A 183 -0.74 -9.34 -9.54
CA ARG A 183 -2.05 -8.79 -9.89
C ARG A 183 -2.01 -7.29 -10.12
N ALA A 184 -2.94 -6.79 -10.94
CA ALA A 184 -3.16 -5.36 -11.08
C ALA A 184 -3.72 -4.76 -9.78
N GLY A 185 -3.03 -3.77 -9.22
CA GLY A 185 -3.47 -3.10 -7.98
C GLY A 185 -4.63 -2.13 -8.17
N VAL A 186 -4.83 -1.63 -9.39
CA VAL A 186 -5.86 -0.67 -9.79
C VAL A 186 -6.32 -0.95 -11.22
N ASP A 187 -7.49 -0.41 -11.57
CA ASP A 187 -7.95 -0.40 -12.96
C ASP A 187 -7.03 0.49 -13.81
N GLY A 188 -6.73 0.04 -15.03
CA GLY A 188 -5.84 0.80 -15.88
C GLY A 188 -5.38 0.05 -17.11
N ARG A 189 -4.25 0.51 -17.64
CA ARG A 189 -3.62 -0.10 -18.81
C ARG A 189 -2.18 -0.48 -18.51
N VAL A 190 -1.86 -1.73 -18.74
CA VAL A 190 -0.47 -2.24 -18.72
C VAL A 190 0.19 -1.84 -20.02
N GLU A 191 1.39 -1.27 -19.92
CA GLU A 191 2.21 -0.87 -21.07
C GLU A 191 3.65 -1.38 -20.91
N GLN A 192 4.33 -1.57 -22.05
CA GLN A 192 5.72 -2.02 -22.10
C GLN A 192 5.98 -3.33 -21.33
N PHE A 193 5.00 -4.23 -21.35
CA PHE A 193 5.15 -5.52 -20.70
C PHE A 193 5.99 -6.46 -21.58
N LEU A 194 7.16 -6.84 -21.10
CA LEU A 194 8.17 -7.55 -21.88
C LEU A 194 8.44 -8.98 -21.39
N LEU A 195 7.88 -9.38 -20.23
CA LEU A 195 8.11 -10.72 -19.69
C LEU A 195 7.54 -11.81 -20.59
N ARG A 196 8.26 -12.92 -20.62
CA ARG A 196 7.86 -14.16 -21.29
C ARG A 196 7.90 -15.33 -20.34
N VAL A 197 7.14 -16.36 -20.66
CA VAL A 197 7.19 -17.65 -19.96
C VAL A 197 8.63 -18.19 -20.01
N GLY A 198 9.14 -18.59 -18.84
CA GLY A 198 10.52 -19.05 -18.67
C GLY A 198 11.49 -18.00 -18.14
N ASP A 199 11.17 -16.71 -18.20
CA ASP A 199 12.00 -15.65 -17.64
C ASP A 199 12.11 -15.80 -16.11
N VAL A 200 13.25 -15.37 -15.56
CA VAL A 200 13.48 -15.31 -14.12
C VAL A 200 13.37 -13.86 -13.66
N VAL A 201 12.54 -13.63 -12.67
CA VAL A 201 12.29 -12.30 -12.10
C VAL A 201 12.65 -12.22 -10.62
N ASN A 202 12.97 -11.01 -10.20
CA ASN A 202 13.32 -10.70 -8.81
C ASN A 202 12.80 -9.29 -8.48
N PRO A 203 12.30 -9.03 -7.24
CA PRO A 203 11.84 -7.70 -6.81
C PRO A 203 12.85 -6.56 -6.97
N LEU A 204 14.16 -6.87 -6.95
CA LEU A 204 15.25 -5.91 -7.09
C LEU A 204 15.67 -5.66 -8.54
N MET A 205 15.11 -6.37 -9.50
CA MET A 205 15.38 -6.16 -10.93
C MET A 205 14.48 -5.05 -11.50
N ARG A 206 14.68 -4.78 -12.79
CA ARG A 206 13.80 -3.84 -13.51
C ARG A 206 12.35 -4.31 -13.53
N PRO A 207 11.38 -3.38 -13.55
CA PRO A 207 9.97 -3.71 -13.67
C PRO A 207 9.65 -4.58 -14.89
N ALA A 208 8.67 -5.44 -14.75
CA ALA A 208 8.14 -6.28 -15.82
C ALA A 208 7.41 -5.47 -16.90
N GLY A 209 6.88 -4.32 -16.51
CA GLY A 209 6.15 -3.36 -17.29
C GLY A 209 5.67 -2.24 -16.39
N ILE A 210 4.84 -1.35 -16.92
CA ILE A 210 4.23 -0.24 -16.18
C ILE A 210 2.71 -0.33 -16.28
N LEU A 211 2.04 -0.05 -15.17
CA LEU A 211 0.59 0.11 -15.12
C LEU A 211 0.26 1.60 -15.06
N ILE A 212 -0.52 2.07 -16.02
CA ILE A 212 -1.05 3.43 -16.08
C ILE A 212 -2.49 3.36 -15.54
N PRO A 213 -2.77 3.95 -14.36
CA PRO A 213 -4.11 3.95 -13.80
C PRO A 213 -5.13 4.63 -14.70
N GLU A 214 -6.37 4.19 -14.68
CA GLU A 214 -7.45 4.86 -15.37
C GLU A 214 -7.64 6.29 -14.83
N GLY A 215 -7.77 7.27 -15.73
CA GLY A 215 -7.85 8.69 -15.36
C GLY A 215 -6.52 9.33 -14.97
N ALA A 216 -5.39 8.62 -15.09
CA ALA A 216 -4.07 9.22 -14.89
C ALA A 216 -3.84 10.41 -15.83
N GLY A 217 -3.25 11.50 -15.31
CA GLY A 217 -2.89 12.68 -16.08
C GLY A 217 -4.03 13.65 -16.39
N ARG A 218 -5.22 13.48 -15.84
CA ARG A 218 -6.34 14.37 -16.13
C ARG A 218 -6.55 15.50 -15.12
N ARG A 219 -5.65 15.65 -14.15
CA ARG A 219 -5.86 16.59 -13.03
C ARG A 219 -4.83 17.70 -12.94
N VAL A 220 -3.57 17.44 -13.23
CA VAL A 220 -2.46 18.34 -12.91
C VAL A 220 -1.57 18.55 -14.13
N LEU A 221 -1.38 19.82 -14.49
CA LEU A 221 -0.37 20.26 -15.42
C LEU A 221 0.87 20.72 -14.64
N GLN A 222 2.03 20.25 -15.04
CA GLN A 222 3.31 20.61 -14.47
C GLN A 222 4.04 21.51 -15.44
N ALA A 223 4.46 22.70 -15.00
CA ALA A 223 5.12 23.71 -15.83
C ALA A 223 6.41 24.19 -15.19
N GLY A 224 7.48 24.29 -15.96
CA GLY A 224 8.77 24.83 -15.54
C GLY A 224 8.91 26.29 -15.96
N PHE A 225 9.04 27.21 -15.01
CA PHE A 225 9.25 28.64 -15.27
C PHE A 225 10.70 29.04 -14.99
N GLY A 226 11.21 30.03 -15.71
CA GLY A 226 12.51 30.62 -15.45
C GLY A 226 12.59 31.25 -14.06
N GLN A 227 13.79 31.35 -13.50
CA GLN A 227 13.98 31.85 -12.12
C GLN A 227 13.54 33.29 -11.92
N ILE A 228 13.67 34.14 -12.97
CA ILE A 228 13.24 35.54 -12.92
C ILE A 228 11.72 35.61 -12.95
N GLU A 229 11.10 34.90 -13.85
CA GLU A 229 9.65 34.83 -14.04
C GLU A 229 8.95 34.22 -12.82
N ALA A 230 9.58 33.23 -12.17
CA ALA A 230 9.04 32.57 -10.98
C ALA A 230 8.90 33.49 -9.76
N GLN A 231 9.60 34.65 -9.73
CA GLN A 231 9.51 35.61 -8.61
C GLN A 231 8.11 36.19 -8.42
N VAL A 232 7.31 36.24 -9.48
CA VAL A 232 5.92 36.76 -9.42
C VAL A 232 4.89 35.64 -9.31
N MET A 233 5.31 34.38 -9.43
CA MET A 233 4.40 33.23 -9.34
C MET A 233 3.90 33.04 -7.90
N ARG A 234 2.59 32.84 -7.75
CA ARG A 234 1.94 32.60 -6.46
C ARG A 234 0.82 31.59 -6.62
N GLU A 235 0.53 30.87 -5.56
CA GLU A 235 -0.67 30.02 -5.47
C GLU A 235 -1.93 30.86 -5.66
N GLY A 236 -2.92 30.29 -6.35
CA GLY A 236 -4.17 30.97 -6.69
C GLY A 236 -4.12 31.85 -7.94
N MET A 237 -2.94 32.05 -8.58
CA MET A 237 -2.85 32.77 -9.85
C MET A 237 -3.63 32.05 -10.95
N VAL A 238 -4.33 32.86 -11.76
CA VAL A 238 -4.99 32.36 -12.97
C VAL A 238 -3.96 32.19 -14.07
N ALA A 239 -4.06 31.10 -14.81
CA ALA A 239 -3.23 30.78 -15.94
C ALA A 239 -4.09 30.25 -17.10
N GLU A 240 -3.54 30.24 -18.28
CA GLU A 240 -4.12 29.62 -19.46
C GLU A 240 -3.11 28.67 -20.10
N ALA A 241 -3.59 27.51 -20.54
CA ALA A 241 -2.75 26.52 -21.23
C ALA A 241 -3.32 26.14 -22.58
N THR A 242 -2.43 25.83 -23.53
CA THR A 242 -2.77 25.17 -24.78
C THR A 242 -1.83 24.01 -25.01
N CYS A 243 -2.33 22.84 -25.41
CA CYS A 243 -1.57 21.61 -25.51
C CYS A 243 -1.50 21.09 -26.95
N ILE A 244 -0.38 20.47 -27.32
CA ILE A 244 -0.13 19.93 -28.67
C ILE A 244 -1.17 18.86 -29.05
N SER A 245 -1.55 18.02 -28.12
CA SER A 245 -2.55 16.97 -28.37
C SER A 245 -3.98 17.48 -28.55
N ARG A 246 -4.24 18.75 -28.16
CA ARG A 246 -5.54 19.42 -28.33
C ARG A 246 -5.31 20.86 -28.74
N PRO A 247 -4.80 21.10 -29.96
CA PRO A 247 -4.52 22.45 -30.45
C PRO A 247 -5.84 23.24 -30.59
N TRP A 248 -5.72 24.57 -30.68
CA TRP A 248 -6.82 25.54 -30.78
C TRP A 248 -7.73 25.66 -29.54
N VAL A 249 -7.46 24.90 -28.49
CA VAL A 249 -8.23 24.99 -27.25
C VAL A 249 -7.38 25.66 -26.18
N ILE A 250 -7.95 26.70 -25.58
CA ILE A 250 -7.38 27.37 -24.42
C ILE A 250 -8.06 26.81 -23.17
N ILE A 251 -7.27 26.33 -22.26
CA ILE A 251 -7.72 25.70 -21.01
C ILE A 251 -7.41 26.67 -19.85
N PRO A 252 -8.44 27.23 -19.21
CA PRO A 252 -8.24 28.04 -18.00
C PRO A 252 -7.71 27.17 -16.86
N MET A 253 -6.65 27.63 -16.22
CA MET A 253 -5.94 26.92 -15.16
C MET A 253 -5.80 27.81 -13.93
N VAL A 254 -5.56 27.20 -12.78
CA VAL A 254 -5.19 27.87 -11.54
C VAL A 254 -3.91 27.26 -11.00
N VAL A 255 -2.99 28.11 -10.54
CA VAL A 255 -1.76 27.67 -9.87
C VAL A 255 -2.12 27.11 -8.51
N THR A 256 -1.80 25.84 -8.26
CA THR A 256 -2.08 25.18 -6.98
C THR A 256 -0.86 25.12 -6.09
N THR A 257 0.33 24.98 -6.67
CA THR A 257 1.58 24.93 -5.89
C THR A 257 2.73 25.50 -6.71
N VAL A 258 3.53 26.30 -6.07
CA VAL A 258 4.80 26.82 -6.59
C VAL A 258 5.93 26.23 -5.77
N GLN A 259 6.90 25.59 -6.41
CA GLN A 259 8.01 24.93 -5.74
C GLN A 259 9.04 25.97 -5.24
N ASP A 260 9.42 25.89 -3.96
CA ASP A 260 10.34 26.86 -3.32
C ASP A 260 11.82 26.57 -3.61
N TYR A 261 12.12 25.47 -4.26
CA TYR A 261 13.48 25.02 -4.55
C TYR A 261 13.66 24.66 -6.02
N ILE A 262 14.90 24.74 -6.47
CA ILE A 262 15.29 24.43 -7.86
C ILE A 262 16.00 23.08 -7.86
N ALA A 263 15.46 22.11 -8.60
CA ALA A 263 15.97 20.73 -8.61
C ALA A 263 17.42 20.64 -9.13
N ALA A 264 17.88 21.58 -9.96
CA ALA A 264 19.26 21.64 -10.44
C ALA A 264 20.28 21.86 -9.31
N GLY A 265 19.87 22.40 -8.15
CA GLY A 265 20.71 22.57 -6.96
C GLY A 265 20.72 21.35 -6.03
N GLN A 266 20.02 20.27 -6.36
CA GLN A 266 19.95 19.10 -5.51
C GLN A 266 21.32 18.40 -5.43
N PHE A 267 21.86 18.29 -4.21
CA PHE A 267 23.02 17.44 -3.95
C PHE A 267 22.58 15.96 -3.99
N ARG A 268 23.11 15.23 -4.94
CA ARG A 268 22.96 13.78 -5.03
C ARG A 268 24.25 13.15 -4.54
N GLY A 269 24.24 12.54 -3.37
CA GLY A 269 25.31 11.66 -2.90
C GLY A 269 25.41 10.46 -3.85
N GLY A 270 26.37 10.48 -4.76
CA GLY A 270 26.63 9.41 -5.72
C GLY A 270 28.12 9.18 -5.88
N GLU A 271 28.51 8.04 -6.41
CA GLU A 271 29.90 7.62 -6.60
C GLU A 271 30.63 8.43 -7.72
N GLN A 272 29.96 9.31 -8.44
CA GLN A 272 30.53 10.12 -9.51
C GLN A 272 30.78 11.54 -9.06
N LEU A 273 31.96 12.06 -9.42
CA LEU A 273 32.30 13.48 -9.26
C LEU A 273 31.40 14.35 -10.14
N LEU A 274 30.89 15.43 -9.57
CA LEU A 274 30.06 16.40 -10.28
C LEU A 274 30.92 17.19 -11.28
N GLU A 275 30.58 17.10 -12.54
CA GLU A 275 31.20 17.95 -13.56
C GLU A 275 30.58 19.36 -13.54
N ALA A 276 31.43 20.39 -13.64
CA ALA A 276 31.01 21.79 -13.64
C ALA A 276 29.96 22.11 -14.71
N GLN A 277 29.98 21.42 -15.85
CA GLN A 277 29.00 21.57 -16.93
C GLN A 277 27.57 21.18 -16.55
N ASN A 278 27.42 20.26 -15.63
CA ASN A 278 26.10 19.84 -15.11
C ASN A 278 25.53 20.84 -14.10
N ILE A 279 26.38 21.66 -13.48
CA ILE A 279 25.99 22.68 -12.49
C ILE A 279 25.55 23.98 -13.19
N LEU A 280 26.08 24.25 -14.38
CA LEU A 280 25.89 25.54 -15.10
C LEU A 280 24.55 25.66 -15.83
N ARG A 281 23.69 24.64 -15.89
CA ARG A 281 22.37 24.77 -16.50
C ARG A 281 21.43 25.45 -15.52
N PRO A 282 20.88 26.63 -15.87
CA PRO A 282 19.88 27.28 -15.02
C PRO A 282 18.68 26.35 -14.86
N GLY A 283 18.41 25.99 -13.64
CA GLY A 283 17.20 25.18 -13.31
C GLY A 283 15.95 26.06 -13.42
N THR A 284 14.83 25.41 -13.60
CA THR A 284 13.49 26.04 -13.59
C THR A 284 12.80 25.80 -12.25
N VAL A 285 11.92 26.71 -11.88
CA VAL A 285 10.97 26.54 -10.77
C VAL A 285 9.78 25.76 -11.29
N LEU A 286 9.42 24.70 -10.58
CA LEU A 286 8.31 23.85 -10.95
C LEU A 286 7.02 24.39 -10.35
N VAL A 287 6.01 24.51 -11.19
CA VAL A 287 4.67 24.98 -10.83
C VAL A 287 3.63 23.95 -11.23
N PHE A 288 2.73 23.63 -10.30
CA PHE A 288 1.61 22.74 -10.54
C PHE A 288 0.34 23.57 -10.74
N MET A 289 -0.46 23.16 -11.69
CA MET A 289 -1.69 23.84 -12.07
C MET A 289 -2.83 22.85 -12.27
N GLU A 290 -4.01 23.23 -11.84
CA GLU A 290 -5.24 22.46 -12.06
C GLU A 290 -6.19 23.24 -12.97
N PRO A 291 -7.06 22.56 -13.75
CA PRO A 291 -8.04 23.25 -14.55
C PRO A 291 -9.06 23.96 -13.64
N LEU A 292 -9.38 25.21 -13.99
CA LEU A 292 -10.36 26.01 -13.25
C LEU A 292 -11.76 25.38 -13.26
N PHE A 293 -12.09 24.63 -14.31
CA PHE A 293 -13.37 23.93 -14.47
C PHE A 293 -13.16 22.42 -14.51
N LYS A 294 -14.08 21.69 -13.90
CA LYS A 294 -14.07 20.22 -13.96
C LYS A 294 -14.09 19.74 -15.42
N GLY A 295 -13.22 18.80 -15.76
CA GLY A 295 -13.14 18.28 -17.13
C GLY A 295 -12.33 19.15 -18.11
N GLY A 296 -11.72 20.26 -17.68
CA GLY A 296 -10.95 21.14 -18.56
C GLY A 296 -9.79 20.46 -19.31
N LEU A 297 -9.22 19.41 -18.71
CA LEU A 297 -8.14 18.61 -19.32
C LEU A 297 -8.65 17.36 -20.06
N GLU A 298 -9.99 17.17 -20.18
CA GLU A 298 -10.54 16.07 -20.96
C GLU A 298 -10.17 16.21 -22.44
N GLY A 299 -9.75 15.11 -23.06
CA GLY A 299 -9.28 15.08 -24.45
C GLY A 299 -7.83 15.54 -24.64
N VAL A 300 -7.13 15.99 -23.60
CA VAL A 300 -5.69 16.17 -23.63
C VAL A 300 -5.01 14.83 -23.29
N THR A 301 -4.11 14.40 -24.16
CA THR A 301 -3.37 13.15 -23.97
C THR A 301 -2.38 13.30 -22.79
N PRO A 302 -2.40 12.41 -21.79
CA PRO A 302 -1.37 12.39 -20.74
C PRO A 302 0.04 12.39 -21.33
N GLY A 303 0.94 13.21 -20.78
CA GLY A 303 2.29 13.41 -21.32
C GLY A 303 2.39 14.44 -22.44
N SER A 304 1.27 15.04 -22.88
CA SER A 304 1.29 16.09 -23.89
C SER A 304 2.06 17.32 -23.43
N SER A 305 2.89 17.87 -24.31
CA SER A 305 3.52 19.18 -24.10
C SER A 305 2.50 20.30 -24.29
N CYS A 306 2.61 21.30 -23.44
CA CYS A 306 1.70 22.45 -23.45
C CYS A 306 2.48 23.76 -23.33
N ILE A 307 1.89 24.84 -23.79
CA ILE A 307 2.33 26.22 -23.57
C ILE A 307 1.43 26.80 -22.50
N VAL A 308 2.02 27.48 -21.54
CA VAL A 308 1.30 28.06 -20.39
C VAL A 308 1.67 29.51 -20.22
N ASN A 309 0.67 30.36 -20.04
CA ASN A 309 0.81 31.73 -19.59
C ASN A 309 0.12 31.92 -18.26
N ALA A 310 0.81 32.54 -17.29
CA ALA A 310 0.22 32.91 -16.02
C ALA A 310 0.03 34.44 -15.95
N TYR A 311 -0.98 34.87 -15.23
CA TYR A 311 -1.38 36.27 -15.17
C TYR A 311 -1.35 36.80 -13.75
N THR A 312 -0.54 37.83 -13.48
CA THR A 312 -0.68 38.56 -12.20
C THR A 312 -1.96 39.40 -12.25
N SER A 313 -2.65 39.44 -11.11
CA SER A 313 -3.77 40.33 -10.88
C SER A 313 -3.47 41.22 -9.68
N ASN A 314 -3.55 42.52 -9.89
CA ASN A 314 -3.34 43.52 -8.83
C ASN A 314 -4.66 44.13 -8.38
N HIS A 315 -5.78 43.45 -8.64
CA HIS A 315 -7.13 43.97 -8.39
C HIS A 315 -7.35 44.37 -6.93
N GLU A 316 -6.84 43.61 -5.96
CA GLU A 316 -6.96 43.91 -4.54
C GLU A 316 -6.23 45.22 -4.17
N GLU A 317 -5.00 45.40 -4.68
CA GLU A 317 -4.20 46.58 -4.43
C GLU A 317 -4.77 47.83 -5.12
N ILE A 318 -5.27 47.67 -6.34
CA ILE A 318 -5.95 48.69 -7.13
C ILE A 318 -7.23 49.17 -6.41
N SER A 319 -7.97 48.25 -5.79
CA SER A 319 -9.23 48.55 -5.10
C SER A 319 -9.01 49.15 -3.72
N ASN A 320 -7.80 49.09 -3.18
CA ASN A 320 -7.46 49.67 -1.89
C ASN A 320 -7.42 51.22 -1.97
N LYS A 321 -8.19 51.88 -1.14
CA LYS A 321 -8.28 53.37 -1.07
C LYS A 321 -6.98 54.04 -0.66
N GLU A 322 -6.08 53.36 0.01
CA GLU A 322 -4.79 53.88 0.48
C GLU A 322 -3.72 53.94 -0.62
N THR A 323 -3.95 53.24 -1.77
CA THR A 323 -3.01 53.20 -2.88
C THR A 323 -2.95 54.54 -3.61
N SER A 324 -1.74 55.14 -3.78
CA SER A 324 -1.55 56.40 -4.46
C SER A 324 -2.04 56.33 -5.91
N ALA A 325 -2.49 57.46 -6.45
CA ALA A 325 -3.03 57.55 -7.81
C ALA A 325 -2.00 57.09 -8.85
N GLY A 326 -0.73 57.48 -8.71
CA GLY A 326 0.36 57.07 -9.65
C GLY A 326 0.60 55.55 -9.62
N ARG A 327 0.59 54.94 -8.41
CA ARG A 327 0.76 53.48 -8.28
C ARG A 327 -0.43 52.72 -8.85
N ARG A 328 -1.66 53.24 -8.63
CA ARG A 328 -2.87 52.66 -9.20
C ARG A 328 -2.84 52.63 -10.75
N ILE A 329 -2.40 53.75 -11.37
CA ILE A 329 -2.27 53.79 -12.83
C ILE A 329 -1.20 52.78 -13.31
N ALA A 330 -0.06 52.70 -12.63
CA ALA A 330 0.98 51.71 -12.99
C ALA A 330 0.48 50.28 -12.88
N LEU A 331 -0.27 49.92 -11.85
CA LEU A 331 -0.87 48.60 -11.67
C LEU A 331 -1.94 48.29 -12.74
N HIS A 332 -2.76 49.26 -13.12
CA HIS A 332 -3.69 49.12 -14.23
C HIS A 332 -2.99 48.87 -15.57
N VAL A 333 -1.84 49.49 -15.80
CA VAL A 333 -1.04 49.24 -16.99
C VAL A 333 -0.51 47.80 -16.97
N VAL A 334 0.01 47.34 -15.83
CA VAL A 334 0.47 45.95 -15.68
C VAL A 334 -0.65 44.95 -15.96
N ASP A 335 -1.81 45.12 -15.33
CA ASP A 335 -2.97 44.22 -15.56
C ASP A 335 -3.46 44.30 -17.03
N GLY A 336 -3.44 45.49 -17.64
CA GLY A 336 -3.79 45.70 -19.06
C GLY A 336 -2.87 44.98 -20.04
N VAL A 337 -1.59 44.88 -19.71
CA VAL A 337 -0.58 44.16 -20.50
C VAL A 337 -0.86 42.66 -20.49
N GLY A 338 -1.49 42.10 -19.41
CA GLY A 338 -1.95 40.73 -19.35
C GLY A 338 -2.91 40.35 -20.50
N LEU A 339 -3.77 41.30 -20.94
CA LEU A 339 -4.68 41.06 -22.07
C LEU A 339 -3.90 40.85 -23.39
N VAL A 340 -2.83 41.60 -23.58
CA VAL A 340 -1.96 41.45 -24.75
C VAL A 340 -1.29 40.07 -24.71
N HIS A 341 -0.83 39.66 -23.53
CA HIS A 341 -0.21 38.36 -23.33
C HIS A 341 -1.18 37.21 -23.58
N ALA A 342 -2.43 37.35 -23.14
CA ALA A 342 -3.52 36.39 -23.43
C ALA A 342 -3.82 36.32 -24.96
N LEU A 343 -3.76 37.42 -25.67
CA LEU A 343 -3.92 37.43 -27.14
C LEU A 343 -2.77 36.68 -27.81
N LEU A 344 -1.52 36.88 -27.35
CA LEU A 344 -0.36 36.13 -27.84
C LEU A 344 -0.52 34.63 -27.71
N LEU A 345 -1.03 34.14 -26.57
CA LEU A 345 -1.31 32.70 -26.38
C LEU A 345 -2.34 32.17 -27.38
N ARG A 346 -3.38 32.95 -27.68
CA ARG A 346 -4.39 32.58 -28.70
C ARG A 346 -3.79 32.48 -30.11
N ILE A 347 -2.90 33.42 -30.46
CA ILE A 347 -2.14 33.37 -31.71
C ILE A 347 -1.22 32.15 -31.72
N GLN A 348 -0.50 31.88 -30.64
CA GLN A 348 0.34 30.68 -30.51
C GLN A 348 -0.50 29.39 -30.64
N ALA A 349 -1.68 29.32 -30.03
CA ALA A 349 -2.59 28.18 -30.14
C ALA A 349 -3.04 27.94 -31.60
N LEU A 350 -3.30 29.01 -32.35
CA LEU A 350 -3.64 28.91 -33.78
C LEU A 350 -2.47 28.42 -34.62
N LEU A 351 -1.27 28.87 -34.32
CA LEU A 351 -0.05 28.53 -35.07
C LEU A 351 0.56 27.19 -34.60
N LEU A 352 0.15 26.65 -33.45
CA LEU A 352 0.74 25.45 -32.82
C LEU A 352 0.81 24.26 -33.77
N PRO A 353 -0.25 23.87 -34.51
CA PRO A 353 -0.16 22.76 -35.46
C PRO A 353 0.80 23.00 -36.60
N ILE A 354 0.84 24.26 -37.12
CA ILE A 354 1.77 24.63 -38.19
C ILE A 354 3.20 24.55 -37.69
N LYS A 355 3.48 25.12 -36.51
CA LYS A 355 4.79 25.04 -35.86
C LYS A 355 5.23 23.59 -35.68
N THR A 356 4.34 22.74 -35.18
CA THR A 356 4.65 21.33 -34.87
C THR A 356 4.85 20.50 -36.14
N LEU A 357 3.97 20.65 -37.14
CA LEU A 357 4.01 19.82 -38.35
C LEU A 357 5.02 20.29 -39.40
N VAL A 358 5.30 21.61 -39.46
CA VAL A 358 6.14 22.18 -40.53
C VAL A 358 7.54 22.48 -40.03
N PHE A 359 7.69 23.04 -38.83
CA PHE A 359 8.99 23.57 -38.37
C PHE A 359 9.71 22.65 -37.35
N THR A 360 8.98 21.76 -36.64
CA THR A 360 9.58 20.79 -35.69
C THR A 360 9.46 19.35 -36.19
N GLY A 361 8.93 19.14 -37.38
CA GLY A 361 8.85 17.85 -38.05
C GLY A 361 10.23 17.28 -38.32
N HIS A 362 10.59 16.24 -37.56
CA HIS A 362 11.78 15.36 -37.58
C HIS A 362 12.93 15.72 -36.69
#